data_7f889df19d76b25924809aef6d82ba0e
#
_entry.id   7f889df19d76b25924809aef6d82ba0e
#
_cell.length_a   1.000
_cell.length_b   1.000
_cell.length_c   1.000
_cell.angle_alpha   90.00
_cell.angle_beta   90.00
_cell.angle_gamma   90.00
#
_symmetry.space_group_name_H-M   'P 1'
#
loop_
_entity.id
_entity.type
_entity.pdbx_description
1 polymer ?
#
loop_
_entity_poly.entity_id
_entity_poly.type
_entity_poly.pdbx_seq_one_letter_code
_entity_poly.pdbx_strand_id
1 'polypeptide(L)'
;MASLKFNGEITLDEVFSQNKIFIYDNVLTAITKSYKNTKVDETDVVQISINEIEYSIKLSRDKYVGALEGAIIFYEKTEDYEKCQQCLDIINELTKKMAKI
;
A
#
# COMPACT_ATOMS: atom_id res chain seq x y z
N MET A 1 9.78 -5.88 7.95
CA MET A 1 9.29 -5.21 6.72
C MET A 1 9.50 -6.13 5.52
N ALA A 2 8.50 -6.24 4.67
CA ALA A 2 8.62 -7.03 3.44
C ALA A 2 9.62 -6.39 2.48
N SER A 3 10.38 -7.20 1.79
CA SER A 3 11.40 -6.71 0.88
C SER A 3 11.47 -7.53 -0.40
N LEU A 4 11.91 -6.87 -1.48
CA LEU A 4 12.18 -7.50 -2.77
C LEU A 4 13.61 -7.14 -3.17
N LYS A 5 14.29 -8.08 -3.80
CA LYS A 5 15.66 -7.88 -4.25
C LYS A 5 15.80 -8.29 -5.71
N PHE A 6 16.40 -7.42 -6.52
CA PHE A 6 16.59 -7.62 -7.95
C PHE A 6 18.01 -7.28 -8.35
N ASN A 7 18.49 -7.96 -9.40
CA ASN A 7 19.77 -7.66 -10.04
C ASN A 7 19.53 -7.57 -11.55
N GLY A 8 20.34 -6.76 -12.24
CA GLY A 8 20.25 -6.59 -13.68
C GLY A 8 19.58 -5.28 -14.07
N GLU A 9 19.17 -5.21 -15.32
CA GLU A 9 18.54 -4.00 -15.87
C GLU A 9 17.04 -4.00 -15.62
N ILE A 10 16.65 -3.62 -14.39
CA ILE A 10 15.23 -3.49 -14.04
C ILE A 10 15.01 -2.12 -13.40
N THR A 11 13.90 -1.47 -13.74
CA THR A 11 13.51 -0.18 -13.17
C THR A 11 12.51 -0.36 -12.04
N LEU A 12 12.33 0.67 -11.19
CA LEU A 12 11.30 0.65 -10.16
C LEU A 12 9.90 0.46 -10.76
N ASP A 13 9.63 1.11 -11.89
CA ASP A 13 8.32 0.97 -12.57
C ASP A 13 8.06 -0.48 -12.95
N GLU A 14 9.08 -1.19 -13.45
CA GLU A 14 8.96 -2.60 -13.79
C GLU A 14 8.73 -3.47 -12.56
N VAL A 15 9.42 -3.15 -11.45
CA VAL A 15 9.22 -3.86 -10.18
C VAL A 15 7.75 -3.73 -9.73
N PHE A 16 7.21 -2.52 -9.75
CA PHE A 16 5.82 -2.28 -9.36
C PHE A 16 4.84 -3.00 -10.29
N SER A 17 5.03 -2.90 -11.61
CA SER A 17 4.09 -3.50 -12.56
C SER A 17 4.12 -5.03 -12.56
N GLN A 18 5.27 -5.63 -12.26
CA GLN A 18 5.42 -7.09 -12.24
C GLN A 18 5.10 -7.73 -10.89
N ASN A 19 4.94 -6.92 -9.83
CA ASN A 19 4.74 -7.41 -8.47
C ASN A 19 3.52 -6.77 -7.80
N LYS A 20 2.46 -6.55 -8.55
CA LYS A 20 1.27 -5.82 -8.06
C LYS A 20 0.63 -6.46 -6.84
N ILE A 21 0.48 -7.80 -6.84
CA ILE A 21 -0.11 -8.49 -5.69
C ILE A 21 0.70 -8.23 -4.45
N PHE A 22 2.02 -8.41 -4.54
CA PHE A 22 2.91 -8.19 -3.41
C PHE A 22 2.84 -6.74 -2.91
N ILE A 23 2.87 -5.77 -3.83
CA ILE A 23 2.85 -4.34 -3.47
C ILE A 23 1.52 -3.98 -2.81
N TYR A 24 0.38 -4.32 -3.42
CA TYR A 24 -0.92 -3.96 -2.86
C TYR A 24 -1.21 -4.67 -1.54
N ASP A 25 -0.81 -5.95 -1.41
CA ASP A 25 -0.97 -6.67 -0.14
C ASP A 25 -0.18 -5.99 0.97
N ASN A 26 1.01 -5.49 0.67
CA ASN A 26 1.82 -4.79 1.66
C ASN A 26 1.30 -3.39 1.96
N VAL A 27 0.73 -2.70 0.98
CA VAL A 27 0.03 -1.43 1.19
C VAL A 27 -1.13 -1.63 2.17
N LEU A 28 -1.98 -2.62 1.91
CA LEU A 28 -3.12 -2.92 2.78
C LEU A 28 -2.66 -3.30 4.20
N THR A 29 -1.65 -4.15 4.31
CA THR A 29 -1.11 -4.57 5.61
C THR A 29 -0.56 -3.38 6.39
N ALA A 30 0.24 -2.53 5.73
CA ALA A 30 0.84 -1.37 6.37
C ALA A 30 -0.21 -0.38 6.86
N ILE A 31 -1.21 -0.08 6.03
CA ILE A 31 -2.28 0.83 6.42
C ILE A 31 -3.12 0.23 7.55
N THR A 32 -3.43 -1.06 7.48
CA THR A 32 -4.19 -1.76 8.53
C THR A 32 -3.52 -1.61 9.90
N LYS A 33 -2.20 -1.67 9.94
CA LYS A 33 -1.45 -1.53 11.19
C LYS A 33 -1.37 -0.09 11.69
N SER A 34 -1.48 0.89 10.79
CA SER A 34 -1.15 2.29 11.11
C SER A 34 -2.32 3.25 11.15
N TYR A 35 -3.43 2.94 10.47
CA TYR A 35 -4.47 3.95 10.25
C TYR A 35 -5.17 4.41 11.53
N LYS A 36 -5.23 3.58 12.55
CA LYS A 36 -5.86 3.93 13.83
C LYS A 36 -4.97 4.78 14.72
N ASN A 37 -3.67 4.77 14.48
CA ASN A 37 -2.72 5.57 15.25
C ASN A 37 -2.55 6.94 14.61
N THR A 38 -3.30 7.92 15.10
CA THR A 38 -3.31 9.28 14.54
C THR A 38 -2.00 10.03 14.73
N LYS A 39 -1.09 9.51 15.55
CA LYS A 39 0.24 10.12 15.74
C LYS A 39 1.24 9.69 14.68
N VAL A 40 0.91 8.68 13.86
CA VAL A 40 1.76 8.19 12.81
C VAL A 40 1.38 8.88 11.49
N ASP A 41 2.30 9.66 10.94
CA ASP A 41 2.06 10.43 9.72
C ASP A 41 2.41 9.67 8.45
N GLU A 42 3.20 8.60 8.55
CA GLU A 42 3.57 7.76 7.42
C GLU A 42 3.81 6.33 7.89
N THR A 43 3.75 5.38 6.95
CA THR A 43 4.02 3.99 7.24
C THR A 43 4.96 3.41 6.19
N ASP A 44 5.80 2.47 6.61
CA ASP A 44 6.67 1.72 5.71
C ASP A 44 5.87 0.62 5.02
N VAL A 45 5.95 0.55 3.70
CA VAL A 45 5.23 -0.44 2.90
C VAL A 45 6.14 -1.60 2.54
N VAL A 46 7.16 -1.34 1.74
CA VAL A 46 8.12 -2.35 1.30
C VAL A 46 9.50 -1.72 1.15
N GLN A 47 10.52 -2.57 1.18
CA GLN A 47 11.87 -2.19 0.83
C GLN A 47 12.26 -2.90 -0.47
N ILE A 48 12.78 -2.17 -1.43
CA ILE A 48 13.17 -2.72 -2.74
C ILE A 48 14.66 -2.48 -2.92
N SER A 49 15.39 -3.53 -3.24
CA SER A 49 16.81 -3.44 -3.56
C SER A 49 17.01 -3.78 -5.04
N ILE A 50 17.63 -2.87 -5.78
CA ILE A 50 17.98 -3.08 -7.19
C ILE A 50 19.48 -2.86 -7.32
N ASN A 51 20.22 -3.92 -7.68
CA ASN A 51 21.67 -3.87 -7.81
C ASN A 51 22.34 -3.27 -6.56
N GLU A 52 21.89 -3.73 -5.40
CA GLU A 52 22.39 -3.32 -4.07
C GLU A 52 22.04 -1.89 -3.67
N ILE A 53 21.28 -1.16 -4.50
CA ILE A 53 20.75 0.16 -4.13
C ILE A 53 19.38 -0.06 -3.49
N GLU A 54 19.21 0.44 -2.28
CA GLU A 54 17.98 0.23 -1.52
C GLU A 54 17.02 1.40 -1.64
N TYR A 55 15.74 1.08 -1.87
CA TYR A 55 14.65 2.03 -1.93
C TYR A 55 13.62 1.66 -0.86
N SER A 56 13.33 2.59 0.03
CA SER A 56 12.28 2.40 1.04
C SER A 56 10.99 3.05 0.52
N ILE A 57 9.97 2.25 0.33
CA ILE A 57 8.68 2.74 -0.15
C ILE A 57 7.81 3.02 1.07
N LYS A 58 7.49 4.28 1.27
CA LYS A 58 6.68 4.76 2.39
C LYS A 58 5.41 5.38 1.86
N LEU A 59 4.41 5.44 2.72
CA LEU A 59 3.12 6.03 2.37
C LEU A 59 2.73 7.01 3.46
N SER A 60 2.52 8.26 3.08
CA SER A 60 2.06 9.28 4.03
C SER A 60 0.57 9.12 4.30
N ARG A 61 0.14 9.54 5.49
CA ARG A 61 -1.26 9.37 5.93
C ARG A 61 -2.27 9.98 4.97
N ASP A 62 -1.96 11.13 4.39
CA ASP A 62 -2.85 11.80 3.44
C ASP A 62 -3.01 11.03 2.11
N LYS A 63 -2.18 10.03 1.89
CA LYS A 63 -2.26 9.17 0.70
C LYS A 63 -2.96 7.83 0.95
N TYR A 64 -3.34 7.55 2.19
CA TYR A 64 -3.94 6.25 2.54
C TYR A 64 -5.20 5.96 1.73
N VAL A 65 -6.13 6.90 1.67
CA VAL A 65 -7.40 6.70 0.96
C VAL A 65 -7.15 6.43 -0.53
N GLY A 66 -6.32 7.26 -1.17
CA GLY A 66 -5.99 7.08 -2.59
C GLY A 66 -5.33 5.74 -2.87
N ALA A 67 -4.41 5.31 -2.00
CA ALA A 67 -3.75 4.01 -2.15
C ALA A 67 -4.74 2.85 -2.00
N LEU A 68 -5.67 2.95 -1.06
CA LEU A 68 -6.70 1.93 -0.86
C LEU A 68 -7.70 1.88 -2.02
N GLU A 69 -8.03 3.04 -2.60
CA GLU A 69 -8.88 3.08 -3.79
C GLU A 69 -8.21 2.37 -4.97
N GLY A 70 -6.91 2.60 -5.15
CA GLY A 70 -6.13 1.88 -6.17
C GLY A 70 -6.09 0.38 -5.91
N ALA A 71 -5.94 -0.01 -4.65
CA ALA A 71 -5.94 -1.41 -4.25
C ALA A 71 -7.29 -2.07 -4.55
N ILE A 72 -8.40 -1.38 -4.30
CA ILE A 72 -9.73 -1.90 -4.60
C ILE A 72 -9.86 -2.23 -6.08
N ILE A 73 -9.43 -1.32 -6.95
CA ILE A 73 -9.48 -1.55 -8.40
C ILE A 73 -8.69 -2.82 -8.77
N PHE A 74 -7.51 -2.98 -8.18
CA PHE A 74 -6.68 -4.16 -8.41
C PHE A 74 -7.35 -5.43 -7.90
N TYR A 75 -7.88 -5.41 -6.67
CA TYR A 75 -8.52 -6.58 -6.08
C TYR A 75 -9.83 -6.95 -6.76
N GLU A 76 -10.56 -5.99 -7.32
CA GLU A 76 -11.72 -6.28 -8.14
C GLU A 76 -11.34 -7.07 -9.39
N LYS A 77 -10.24 -6.67 -10.05
CA LYS A 77 -9.75 -7.36 -11.24
C LYS A 77 -9.29 -8.79 -10.94
N THR A 78 -8.75 -9.02 -9.76
CA THR A 78 -8.30 -10.34 -9.33
C THR A 78 -9.38 -11.11 -8.57
N GLU A 79 -10.56 -10.52 -8.44
CA GLU A 79 -11.73 -11.13 -7.77
C GLU A 79 -11.48 -11.46 -6.30
N ASP A 80 -10.61 -10.69 -5.64
CA ASP A 80 -10.36 -10.82 -4.19
C ASP A 80 -11.28 -9.85 -3.44
N TYR A 81 -12.55 -10.22 -3.32
CA TYR A 81 -13.57 -9.34 -2.74
C TYR A 81 -13.43 -9.15 -1.25
N GLU A 82 -12.80 -10.08 -0.54
CA GLU A 82 -12.52 -9.90 0.88
C GLU A 82 -11.59 -8.72 1.11
N LYS A 83 -10.53 -8.63 0.30
CA LYS A 83 -9.59 -7.50 0.41
C LYS A 83 -10.21 -6.19 -0.05
N CYS A 84 -11.10 -6.23 -1.05
CA CYS A 84 -11.89 -5.06 -1.43
C CYS A 84 -12.69 -4.54 -0.24
N GLN A 85 -13.34 -5.44 0.49
CA GLN A 85 -14.14 -5.05 1.65
C GLN A 85 -13.28 -4.48 2.77
N GLN A 86 -12.12 -5.07 3.02
CA GLN A 86 -11.17 -4.55 4.01
C GLN A 86 -10.75 -3.12 3.67
N CYS A 87 -10.43 -2.86 2.40
CA CYS A 87 -10.07 -1.53 1.93
C CYS A 87 -11.23 -0.53 2.14
N LEU A 88 -12.44 -0.92 1.77
CA LEU A 88 -13.62 -0.08 1.93
C LEU A 88 -13.89 0.26 3.39
N ASP A 89 -13.75 -0.72 4.29
CA ASP A 89 -13.97 -0.50 5.71
C ASP A 89 -12.99 0.53 6.26
N ILE A 90 -11.74 0.47 5.87
CA ILE A 90 -10.72 1.43 6.31
C ILE A 90 -10.99 2.81 5.71
N ILE A 91 -11.32 2.88 4.43
CA ILE A 91 -11.66 4.15 3.78
C ILE A 91 -12.84 4.81 4.50
N ASN A 92 -13.88 4.03 4.81
CA ASN A 92 -15.06 4.55 5.50
C ASN A 92 -14.70 5.10 6.88
N GLU A 93 -13.82 4.43 7.64
CA GLU A 93 -13.39 4.93 8.93
C GLU A 93 -12.57 6.22 8.79
N LEU A 94 -11.66 6.29 7.81
CA LEU A 94 -10.83 7.47 7.60
C LEU A 94 -11.64 8.67 7.14
N THR A 95 -12.55 8.47 6.20
CA THR A 95 -13.39 9.57 5.67
C THR A 95 -14.46 10.01 6.67
N LYS A 96 -14.97 9.08 7.48
CA LYS A 96 -15.96 9.39 8.51
C LYS A 96 -15.36 10.32 9.59
N LYS A 97 -14.11 10.12 9.94
CA LYS A 97 -13.40 11.01 10.88
C LYS A 97 -13.21 12.40 10.28
N MET A 98 -13.01 12.49 8.97
CA MET A 98 -12.87 13.78 8.28
C MET A 98 -14.21 14.51 8.14
N ALA A 99 -15.31 13.79 8.08
CA ALA A 99 -16.65 14.36 7.91
C ALA A 99 -17.26 14.91 9.20
N LYS A 100 -16.64 14.68 10.32
CA LYS A 100 -17.15 15.08 11.64
C LYS A 100 -16.61 16.43 12.12
N ILE A 101 -16.25 17.26 11.23
CA ILE A 101 -15.75 18.61 11.59
C ILE A 101 -16.90 19.56 11.81
#